data_927651c5df0977bb06d904b95b2a3b99
#
_entry.id   927651c5df0977bb06d904b95b2a3b99
#
_cell.length_a   1.000
_cell.length_b   1.000
_cell.length_c   1.000
_cell.angle_alpha   90.00
_cell.angle_beta   90.00
_cell.angle_gamma   90.00
#
_symmetry.space_group_name_H-M   'P 1'
#
loop_
_entity.id
_entity.type
_entity.pdbx_description
1 polymer ?
#
loop_
_entity_poly.entity_id
_entity_poly.type
_entity_poly.pdbx_seq_one_letter_code
_entity_poly.pdbx_strand_id
1 'polypeptide(L)'
;MTYYINKWSKVFCFVPLLYFFLIGDCLSAQEINEAWIKENYTKREEMIPMRDGIHLYTAIYEPVHQEKPSPILITRTPYKASPYGEKMNSRLWGSWQNYAREKYIFVIQDVRGRWKSEGEFVNVRPFIANKKKKKDIDEASDVYDTTEWLLHHTKKNNGNVGIIGSSYSGFYSIMGALSTHPAIKAAVPQAPVTDWFLGDDYHHN
;
A
#
# COMPACT_ATOMS: atom_id res chain seq x y z
N MET A 1 -40.17 -89.40 10.87
CA MET A 1 -40.05 -88.48 9.71
C MET A 1 -40.20 -87.07 10.30
N THR A 2 -39.10 -86.46 10.71
CA THR A 2 -39.14 -85.27 11.57
C THR A 2 -38.53 -84.13 10.82
N TYR A 3 -39.29 -83.08 10.52
CA TYR A 3 -38.84 -81.88 9.87
C TYR A 3 -38.22 -80.91 10.91
N TYR A 4 -36.97 -80.57 10.73
CA TYR A 4 -36.30 -79.48 11.45
C TYR A 4 -36.53 -78.19 10.72
N ILE A 5 -37.24 -77.26 11.34
CA ILE A 5 -37.32 -75.82 10.85
C ILE A 5 -36.26 -75.02 11.53
N ASN A 6 -35.32 -74.58 10.73
CA ASN A 6 -34.22 -73.71 11.17
C ASN A 6 -34.72 -72.26 11.24
N LYS A 7 -34.75 -71.71 12.46
CA LYS A 7 -35.18 -70.32 12.74
C LYS A 7 -33.95 -69.43 12.63
N TRP A 8 -33.82 -68.72 11.51
CA TRP A 8 -32.83 -67.68 11.40
C TRP A 8 -33.35 -66.41 12.06
N SER A 9 -32.85 -66.02 13.21
CA SER A 9 -33.06 -64.74 13.85
C SER A 9 -32.24 -63.68 13.11
N LYS A 10 -32.93 -62.77 12.43
CA LYS A 10 -32.33 -61.58 11.82
C LYS A 10 -31.95 -60.64 12.93
N VAL A 11 -30.67 -60.57 13.25
CA VAL A 11 -30.12 -59.49 14.07
C VAL A 11 -30.02 -58.26 13.16
N PHE A 12 -30.94 -57.31 13.32
CA PHE A 12 -30.84 -55.97 12.73
C PHE A 12 -29.79 -55.22 13.56
N CYS A 13 -28.60 -55.09 13.05
CA CYS A 13 -27.61 -54.13 13.55
C CYS A 13 -28.05 -52.73 13.11
N PHE A 14 -28.67 -52.00 13.99
CA PHE A 14 -28.81 -50.56 13.85
C PHE A 14 -27.45 -49.94 14.04
N VAL A 15 -26.77 -49.59 12.96
CA VAL A 15 -25.63 -48.65 12.97
C VAL A 15 -26.23 -47.26 12.98
N PRO A 16 -26.12 -46.49 14.06
CA PRO A 16 -26.50 -45.08 13.99
C PRO A 16 -25.50 -44.39 13.08
N LEU A 17 -25.95 -43.98 11.93
CA LEU A 17 -25.22 -43.11 11.03
C LEU A 17 -25.09 -41.77 11.76
N LEU A 18 -24.00 -41.58 12.51
CA LEU A 18 -23.61 -40.29 13.03
C LEU A 18 -23.23 -39.43 11.84
N TYR A 19 -24.18 -38.68 11.32
CA TYR A 19 -23.95 -37.56 10.44
C TYR A 19 -23.21 -36.51 11.28
N PHE A 20 -21.89 -36.60 11.27
CA PHE A 20 -21.08 -35.46 11.62
C PHE A 20 -21.30 -34.42 10.51
N PHE A 21 -22.25 -33.52 10.75
CA PHE A 21 -22.24 -32.22 10.10
C PHE A 21 -20.92 -31.55 10.55
N LEU A 22 -19.88 -31.78 9.80
CA LEU A 22 -18.76 -30.84 9.70
C LEU A 22 -19.36 -29.59 9.10
N ILE A 23 -19.96 -28.76 9.95
CA ILE A 23 -20.10 -27.34 9.68
C ILE A 23 -18.65 -26.84 9.69
N GLY A 24 -17.99 -27.04 8.54
CA GLY A 24 -16.82 -26.28 8.24
C GLY A 24 -17.30 -24.83 8.25
N ASP A 25 -17.05 -24.12 9.36
CA ASP A 25 -17.01 -22.68 9.33
C ASP A 25 -16.03 -22.35 8.20
N CYS A 26 -16.60 -22.17 7.00
CA CYS A 26 -15.91 -21.50 5.93
C CYS A 26 -15.60 -20.14 6.54
N LEU A 27 -14.39 -20.00 7.07
CA LEU A 27 -13.85 -18.72 7.51
C LEU A 27 -13.89 -17.84 6.28
N SER A 28 -15.05 -17.23 6.06
CA SER A 28 -15.23 -16.20 5.06
C SER A 28 -14.20 -15.15 5.42
N ALA A 29 -13.15 -15.05 4.61
CA ALA A 29 -12.15 -14.02 4.81
C ALA A 29 -12.91 -12.70 4.89
N GLN A 30 -12.84 -12.03 6.04
CA GLN A 30 -13.58 -10.80 6.27
C GLN A 30 -13.33 -9.84 5.11
N GLU A 31 -14.42 -9.39 4.49
CA GLU A 31 -14.36 -8.49 3.36
C GLU A 31 -13.74 -7.15 3.82
N ILE A 32 -12.72 -6.70 3.12
CA ILE A 32 -12.11 -5.40 3.38
C ILE A 32 -12.89 -4.35 2.61
N ASN A 33 -13.69 -3.60 3.33
CA ASN A 33 -14.47 -2.48 2.82
C ASN A 33 -14.15 -1.19 3.60
N GLU A 34 -14.81 -0.09 3.29
CA GLU A 34 -14.56 1.19 3.95
C GLU A 34 -14.77 1.14 5.47
N ALA A 35 -15.79 0.42 5.94
CA ALA A 35 -16.08 0.27 7.37
C ALA A 35 -14.93 -0.46 8.08
N TRP A 36 -14.46 -1.56 7.49
CA TRP A 36 -13.30 -2.29 8.01
C TRP A 36 -12.05 -1.41 8.08
N ILE A 37 -11.79 -0.60 7.03
CA ILE A 37 -10.64 0.32 7.05
C ILE A 37 -10.78 1.37 8.16
N LYS A 38 -11.95 1.97 8.35
CA LYS A 38 -12.18 2.94 9.42
C LYS A 38 -11.98 2.37 10.83
N GLU A 39 -12.28 1.10 11.02
CA GLU A 39 -12.08 0.39 12.28
C GLU A 39 -10.60 0.04 12.51
N ASN A 40 -9.87 -0.32 11.44
CA ASN A 40 -8.53 -0.89 11.53
C ASN A 40 -7.40 0.09 11.23
N TYR A 41 -7.71 1.29 10.74
CA TYR A 41 -6.73 2.31 10.36
C TYR A 41 -7.10 3.69 10.89
N THR A 42 -6.08 4.43 11.31
CA THR A 42 -6.17 5.87 11.52
C THR A 42 -5.54 6.60 10.35
N LYS A 43 -6.04 7.79 10.06
CA LYS A 43 -5.47 8.70 9.09
C LYS A 43 -4.97 9.96 9.76
N ARG A 44 -3.78 10.41 9.37
CA ARG A 44 -3.29 11.75 9.68
C ARG A 44 -2.73 12.42 8.43
N GLU A 45 -2.74 13.73 8.42
CA GLU A 45 -2.22 14.56 7.34
C GLU A 45 -1.07 15.39 7.86
N GLU A 46 0.05 15.38 7.15
CA GLU A 46 1.29 16.04 7.56
C GLU A 46 1.85 16.89 6.42
N MET A 47 2.51 17.96 6.81
CA MET A 47 3.35 18.76 5.92
C MET A 47 4.81 18.38 6.18
N ILE A 48 5.34 17.45 5.38
CA ILE A 48 6.68 16.89 5.59
C ILE A 48 7.74 17.88 5.06
N PRO A 49 8.68 18.35 5.91
CA PRO A 49 9.71 19.28 5.48
C PRO A 49 10.75 18.60 4.58
N MET A 50 11.07 19.24 3.47
CA MET A 50 12.15 18.84 2.57
C MET A 50 13.44 19.61 2.90
N ARG A 51 14.59 19.11 2.43
CA ARG A 51 15.93 19.68 2.70
C ARG A 51 16.11 21.14 2.30
N ASP A 52 15.30 21.63 1.36
CA ASP A 52 15.31 23.02 0.88
C ASP A 52 14.32 23.93 1.61
N GLY A 53 13.59 23.37 2.60
CA GLY A 53 12.70 24.11 3.49
C GLY A 53 11.25 24.20 3.05
N ILE A 54 10.86 23.65 1.88
CA ILE A 54 9.44 23.54 1.50
C ILE A 54 8.82 22.30 2.15
N HIS A 55 7.49 22.25 2.20
CA HIS A 55 6.76 21.14 2.80
C HIS A 55 5.88 20.42 1.79
N LEU A 56 5.86 19.09 1.85
CA LEU A 56 5.02 18.26 1.00
C LEU A 56 3.85 17.68 1.80
N TYR A 57 2.64 17.93 1.30
CA TYR A 57 1.44 17.34 1.87
C TYR A 57 1.44 15.83 1.73
N THR A 58 1.22 15.16 2.84
CA THR A 58 1.30 13.70 2.95
C THR A 58 0.17 13.15 3.81
N ALA A 59 -0.66 12.28 3.25
CA ALA A 59 -1.64 11.50 3.98
C ALA A 59 -1.02 10.17 4.41
N ILE A 60 -1.07 9.89 5.72
CA ILE A 60 -0.49 8.69 6.33
C ILE A 60 -1.63 7.89 6.97
N TYR A 61 -1.70 6.61 6.63
CA TYR A 61 -2.68 5.66 7.16
C TYR A 61 -1.94 4.61 7.96
N GLU A 62 -2.17 4.59 9.28
CA GLU A 62 -1.47 3.69 10.21
C GLU A 62 -2.47 2.67 10.80
N PRO A 63 -2.10 1.38 10.87
CA PRO A 63 -2.95 0.38 11.52
C PRO A 63 -3.16 0.71 12.99
N VAL A 64 -4.40 0.59 13.47
CA VAL A 64 -4.75 0.82 14.89
C VAL A 64 -4.13 -0.26 15.77
N HIS A 65 -4.20 -1.50 15.32
CA HIS A 65 -3.67 -2.67 16.04
C HIS A 65 -2.56 -3.32 15.22
N GLN A 66 -1.35 -3.31 15.78
CA GLN A 66 -0.17 -3.94 15.20
C GLN A 66 0.47 -4.87 16.22
N GLU A 67 0.50 -6.16 15.94
CA GLU A 67 1.21 -7.18 16.74
C GLU A 67 2.73 -7.08 16.52
N LYS A 68 3.12 -6.76 15.31
CA LYS A 68 4.53 -6.60 14.88
C LYS A 68 4.71 -5.30 14.12
N PRO A 69 5.94 -4.74 14.03
CA PRO A 69 6.22 -3.58 13.21
C PRO A 69 5.90 -3.82 11.72
N SER A 70 5.36 -2.82 11.06
CA SER A 70 4.84 -2.88 9.70
C SER A 70 5.73 -2.18 8.69
N PRO A 71 5.80 -2.64 7.43
CA PRO A 71 6.46 -1.90 6.37
C PRO A 71 5.62 -0.71 5.93
N ILE A 72 6.30 0.29 5.36
CA ILE A 72 5.69 1.48 4.79
C ILE A 72 5.56 1.30 3.27
N LEU A 73 4.39 1.63 2.71
CA LEU A 73 4.15 1.66 1.27
C LEU A 73 3.82 3.08 0.83
N ILE A 74 4.71 3.68 0.04
CA ILE A 74 4.60 5.05 -0.44
C ILE A 74 4.08 5.07 -1.87
N THR A 75 3.16 5.99 -2.17
CA THR A 75 2.85 6.45 -3.52
C THR A 75 2.90 7.96 -3.58
N ARG A 76 3.52 8.51 -4.62
CA ARG A 76 3.56 9.94 -4.90
C ARG A 76 2.76 10.23 -6.16
N THR A 77 2.04 11.34 -6.18
CA THR A 77 1.10 11.62 -7.26
C THR A 77 1.02 13.09 -7.62
N PRO A 78 0.97 13.44 -8.92
CA PRO A 78 0.66 14.79 -9.36
C PRO A 78 -0.85 15.02 -9.47
N TYR A 79 -1.67 13.95 -9.25
CA TYR A 79 -3.12 13.94 -9.49
C TYR A 79 -3.97 14.15 -8.24
N LYS A 80 -3.39 14.47 -7.11
CA LYS A 80 -4.02 14.68 -5.81
C LYS A 80 -3.99 13.47 -4.89
N ALA A 81 -3.42 13.63 -3.72
CA ALA A 81 -3.41 12.63 -2.63
C ALA A 81 -4.75 12.60 -1.87
N SER A 82 -5.85 12.74 -2.61
CA SER A 82 -7.22 12.75 -2.05
C SER A 82 -7.65 11.37 -1.53
N PRO A 83 -8.69 11.34 -0.68
CA PRO A 83 -9.43 12.48 -0.13
C PRO A 83 -8.64 13.19 0.96
N TYR A 84 -8.84 14.53 1.06
CA TYR A 84 -8.33 15.31 2.18
C TYR A 84 -9.29 15.27 3.37
N GLY A 85 -8.79 15.56 4.57
CA GLY A 85 -9.55 15.49 5.81
C GLY A 85 -9.77 14.05 6.26
N GLU A 86 -10.85 13.80 6.98
CA GLU A 86 -11.10 12.55 7.70
C GLU A 86 -11.42 11.32 6.82
N LYS A 87 -11.80 11.55 5.55
CA LYS A 87 -12.18 10.44 4.66
C LYS A 87 -10.99 9.54 4.33
N MET A 88 -11.23 8.24 4.36
CA MET A 88 -10.24 7.24 3.97
C MET A 88 -10.08 7.14 2.45
N ASN A 89 -8.91 6.74 2.00
CA ASN A 89 -8.65 6.54 0.56
C ASN A 89 -9.17 5.17 0.12
N SER A 90 -9.93 5.14 -0.97
CA SER A 90 -10.58 3.93 -1.48
C SER A 90 -9.59 2.86 -1.96
N ARG A 91 -8.35 3.20 -2.23
CA ARG A 91 -7.32 2.21 -2.57
C ARG A 91 -7.10 1.19 -1.46
N LEU A 92 -7.31 1.58 -0.19
CA LEU A 92 -7.07 0.70 0.96
C LEU A 92 -8.00 -0.51 0.97
N TRP A 93 -9.27 -0.36 0.51
CA TRP A 93 -10.22 -1.49 0.36
C TRP A 93 -10.42 -1.93 -1.09
N GLY A 94 -9.76 -1.27 -2.03
CA GLY A 94 -9.70 -1.64 -3.44
C GLY A 94 -8.38 -2.34 -3.79
N SER A 95 -7.56 -1.70 -4.60
CA SER A 95 -6.32 -2.28 -5.13
C SER A 95 -5.27 -2.63 -4.07
N TRP A 96 -5.35 -2.07 -2.87
CA TRP A 96 -4.39 -2.30 -1.78
C TRP A 96 -4.94 -3.16 -0.64
N GLN A 97 -6.12 -3.77 -0.78
CA GLN A 97 -6.77 -4.54 0.28
C GLN A 97 -5.89 -5.65 0.87
N ASN A 98 -5.08 -6.32 0.06
CA ASN A 98 -4.18 -7.37 0.55
C ASN A 98 -3.07 -6.80 1.45
N TYR A 99 -2.50 -5.64 1.10
CA TYR A 99 -1.54 -4.95 1.94
C TYR A 99 -2.20 -4.40 3.22
N ALA A 100 -3.47 -3.97 3.14
CA ALA A 100 -4.23 -3.53 4.31
C ALA A 100 -4.48 -4.69 5.28
N ARG A 101 -4.77 -5.89 4.77
CA ARG A 101 -4.89 -7.11 5.58
C ARG A 101 -3.59 -7.43 6.32
N GLU A 102 -2.45 -7.22 5.66
CA GLU A 102 -1.11 -7.40 6.21
C GLU A 102 -0.63 -6.21 7.07
N LYS A 103 -1.52 -5.26 7.36
CA LYS A 103 -1.26 -4.11 8.24
C LYS A 103 -0.11 -3.20 7.78
N TYR A 104 0.06 -3.00 6.46
CA TYR A 104 1.00 -2.02 5.94
C TYR A 104 0.63 -0.60 6.39
N ILE A 105 1.64 0.25 6.59
CA ILE A 105 1.47 1.70 6.74
C ILE A 105 1.41 2.28 5.33
N PHE A 106 0.33 2.98 4.98
CA PHE A 106 0.20 3.59 3.65
C PHE A 106 0.50 5.08 3.70
N VAL A 107 1.20 5.54 2.68
CA VAL A 107 1.58 6.93 2.52
C VAL A 107 1.24 7.40 1.11
N ILE A 108 0.42 8.45 1.03
CA ILE A 108 0.05 9.07 -0.25
C ILE A 108 0.47 10.54 -0.17
N GLN A 109 1.35 10.96 -1.08
CA GLN A 109 1.94 12.29 -1.07
C GLN A 109 1.63 13.06 -2.35
N ASP A 110 1.18 14.31 -2.21
CA ASP A 110 1.17 15.28 -3.30
C ASP A 110 2.62 15.63 -3.65
N VAL A 111 2.98 15.56 -4.92
CA VAL A 111 4.32 15.95 -5.35
C VAL A 111 4.51 17.47 -5.24
N ARG A 112 5.74 17.90 -5.20
CA ARG A 112 6.17 19.30 -5.11
C ARG A 112 5.39 20.20 -6.06
N GLY A 113 4.87 21.33 -5.55
CA GLY A 113 4.12 22.33 -6.32
C GLY A 113 2.78 21.87 -6.86
N ARG A 114 2.25 20.75 -6.35
CA ARG A 114 0.90 20.28 -6.71
C ARG A 114 -0.01 20.25 -5.48
N TRP A 115 -1.26 20.66 -5.70
CA TRP A 115 -2.35 20.59 -4.73
C TRP A 115 -2.03 21.26 -3.39
N LYS A 116 -1.82 20.46 -2.33
CA LYS A 116 -1.50 20.99 -0.99
C LYS A 116 0.00 21.06 -0.71
N SER A 117 0.85 20.55 -1.60
CA SER A 117 2.30 20.65 -1.45
C SER A 117 2.83 21.99 -1.90
N GLU A 118 3.81 22.49 -1.16
CA GLU A 118 4.53 23.74 -1.46
C GLU A 118 5.54 23.56 -2.60
N GLY A 119 6.18 24.67 -2.99
CA GLY A 119 7.23 24.72 -3.99
C GLY A 119 6.68 24.86 -5.41
N GLU A 120 7.56 24.66 -6.40
CA GLU A 120 7.26 24.79 -7.82
C GLU A 120 7.12 23.40 -8.47
N PHE A 121 6.03 23.19 -9.18
CA PHE A 121 5.85 21.99 -10.00
C PHE A 121 6.66 22.11 -11.28
N VAL A 122 7.59 21.18 -11.46
CA VAL A 122 8.29 20.97 -12.72
C VAL A 122 7.88 19.63 -13.26
N ASN A 123 7.25 19.65 -14.45
CA ASN A 123 6.84 18.42 -15.13
C ASN A 123 8.08 17.55 -15.39
N VAL A 124 8.05 16.32 -14.87
CA VAL A 124 9.17 15.36 -15.02
C VAL A 124 10.53 15.97 -14.65
N ARG A 125 10.62 16.52 -13.43
CA ARG A 125 11.88 17.13 -12.97
C ARG A 125 13.04 16.15 -13.15
N PRO A 126 14.10 16.55 -13.90
CA PRO A 126 15.23 15.67 -14.20
C PRO A 126 15.97 15.21 -12.94
N PHE A 127 16.44 13.96 -12.98
CA PHE A 127 17.31 13.42 -11.93
C PHE A 127 18.67 14.12 -11.93
N ILE A 128 19.15 14.50 -10.76
CA ILE A 128 20.46 15.10 -10.55
C ILE A 128 21.37 14.05 -9.92
N ALA A 129 22.27 13.48 -10.72
CA ALA A 129 23.17 12.43 -10.23
C ALA A 129 24.15 12.90 -9.14
N ASN A 130 24.64 14.14 -9.24
CA ASN A 130 25.66 14.69 -8.35
C ASN A 130 25.15 15.94 -7.62
N LYS A 131 24.28 15.74 -6.62
CA LYS A 131 23.78 16.82 -5.76
C LYS A 131 24.88 17.33 -4.84
N LYS A 132 25.23 18.60 -4.95
CA LYS A 132 26.30 19.22 -4.16
C LYS A 132 25.77 20.19 -3.10
N LYS A 133 24.57 20.72 -3.29
CA LYS A 133 23.95 21.73 -2.43
C LYS A 133 22.59 21.26 -1.95
N LYS A 134 22.11 21.75 -0.80
CA LYS A 134 20.77 21.47 -0.28
C LYS A 134 19.65 21.82 -1.29
N LYS A 135 19.87 22.84 -2.11
CA LYS A 135 18.93 23.28 -3.15
C LYS A 135 19.02 22.48 -4.47
N ASP A 136 19.95 21.55 -4.60
CA ASP A 136 20.00 20.63 -5.72
C ASP A 136 18.95 19.54 -5.48
N ILE A 137 17.69 19.89 -5.78
CA ILE A 137 16.51 19.08 -5.49
C ILE A 137 15.97 18.45 -6.76
N ASP A 138 15.48 17.23 -6.61
CA ASP A 138 14.71 16.49 -7.61
C ASP A 138 13.70 15.58 -6.91
N GLU A 139 12.94 14.80 -7.68
CA GLU A 139 11.95 13.89 -7.13
C GLU A 139 12.57 12.77 -6.27
N ALA A 140 13.81 12.37 -6.58
CA ALA A 140 14.55 11.39 -5.77
C ALA A 140 14.94 11.94 -4.41
N SER A 141 15.37 13.23 -4.34
CA SER A 141 15.65 13.88 -3.06
C SER A 141 14.40 14.05 -2.20
N ASP A 142 13.25 14.35 -2.82
CA ASP A 142 11.99 14.46 -2.09
C ASP A 142 11.55 13.12 -1.51
N VAL A 143 11.74 12.01 -2.25
CA VAL A 143 11.48 10.66 -1.72
C VAL A 143 12.43 10.34 -0.57
N TYR A 144 13.72 10.70 -0.71
CA TYR A 144 14.71 10.48 0.34
C TYR A 144 14.29 11.16 1.65
N ASP A 145 14.01 12.48 1.58
CA ASP A 145 13.63 13.27 2.75
C ASP A 145 12.30 12.80 3.36
N THR A 146 11.33 12.46 2.51
CA THR A 146 10.05 11.88 2.96
C THR A 146 10.26 10.56 3.69
N THR A 147 11.10 9.67 3.14
CA THR A 147 11.39 8.37 3.75
C THR A 147 12.07 8.54 5.10
N GLU A 148 13.10 9.37 5.17
CA GLU A 148 13.80 9.67 6.42
C GLU A 148 12.85 10.20 7.49
N TRP A 149 12.00 11.15 7.14
CA TRP A 149 11.00 11.69 8.05
C TRP A 149 10.01 10.61 8.54
N LEU A 150 9.48 9.78 7.63
CA LEU A 150 8.53 8.74 7.96
C LEU A 150 9.09 7.71 8.94
N LEU A 151 10.35 7.30 8.79
CA LEU A 151 10.99 6.34 9.69
C LEU A 151 11.01 6.83 11.14
N HIS A 152 11.13 8.13 11.35
CA HIS A 152 11.16 8.75 12.67
C HIS A 152 9.78 9.14 13.22
N HIS A 153 8.77 9.29 12.36
CA HIS A 153 7.47 9.86 12.74
C HIS A 153 6.28 8.90 12.57
N THR A 154 6.49 7.69 12.08
CA THR A 154 5.46 6.64 12.06
C THR A 154 5.69 5.64 13.17
N LYS A 155 4.61 5.32 13.89
CA LYS A 155 4.68 4.37 15.01
C LYS A 155 4.84 2.95 14.47
N LYS A 156 5.62 2.11 15.17
CA LYS A 156 5.79 0.69 14.86
C LYS A 156 6.07 0.39 13.38
N ASN A 157 6.83 1.23 12.68
CA ASN A 157 7.39 0.83 11.40
C ASN A 157 8.57 -0.14 11.58
N ASN A 158 8.83 -1.00 10.61
CA ASN A 158 9.91 -2.00 10.65
C ASN A 158 11.18 -1.57 9.90
N GLY A 159 11.27 -0.29 9.51
CA GLY A 159 12.40 0.25 8.76
C GLY A 159 12.44 -0.12 7.28
N ASN A 160 11.46 -0.85 6.76
CA ASN A 160 11.39 -1.22 5.35
C ASN A 160 10.34 -0.39 4.62
N VAL A 161 10.72 0.16 3.48
CA VAL A 161 9.88 1.01 2.65
C VAL A 161 9.77 0.43 1.25
N GLY A 162 8.55 0.34 0.76
CA GLY A 162 8.24 0.10 -0.65
C GLY A 162 7.68 1.37 -1.30
N ILE A 163 7.95 1.55 -2.58
CA ILE A 163 7.34 2.63 -3.35
C ILE A 163 6.63 2.05 -4.58
N ILE A 164 5.38 2.47 -4.81
CA ILE A 164 4.54 1.95 -5.88
C ILE A 164 3.85 3.09 -6.61
N GLY A 165 3.71 2.94 -7.92
CA GLY A 165 2.95 3.87 -8.75
C GLY A 165 2.75 3.38 -10.16
N SER A 166 1.70 3.89 -10.80
CA SER A 166 1.38 3.59 -12.20
C SER A 166 1.43 4.84 -13.04
N SER A 167 1.85 4.71 -14.30
CA SER A 167 1.95 5.81 -15.26
C SER A 167 2.88 6.93 -14.73
N TYR A 168 2.41 8.15 -14.58
CA TYR A 168 3.18 9.23 -13.98
C TYR A 168 3.64 8.91 -12.54
N SER A 169 2.78 8.29 -11.72
CA SER A 169 3.20 7.81 -10.39
C SER A 169 4.24 6.69 -10.48
N GLY A 170 4.30 5.96 -11.59
CA GLY A 170 5.37 5.00 -11.92
C GLY A 170 6.72 5.68 -12.10
N PHE A 171 6.75 6.84 -12.77
CA PHE A 171 7.95 7.68 -12.84
C PHE A 171 8.46 8.07 -11.44
N TYR A 172 7.58 8.51 -10.53
CA TYR A 172 7.99 8.80 -9.15
C TYR A 172 8.49 7.55 -8.40
N SER A 173 8.00 6.36 -8.74
CA SER A 173 8.52 5.10 -8.17
C SER A 173 9.96 4.81 -8.64
N ILE A 174 10.29 5.11 -9.90
CA ILE A 174 11.67 5.05 -10.41
C ILE A 174 12.56 6.05 -9.65
N MET A 175 12.09 7.29 -9.47
CA MET A 175 12.84 8.29 -8.72
C MET A 175 13.06 7.87 -7.26
N GLY A 176 12.11 7.12 -6.68
CA GLY A 176 12.29 6.50 -5.37
C GLY A 176 13.44 5.48 -5.34
N ALA A 177 13.54 4.62 -6.34
CA ALA A 177 14.67 3.69 -6.46
C ALA A 177 16.00 4.44 -6.64
N LEU A 178 16.01 5.52 -7.44
CA LEU A 178 17.18 6.37 -7.66
C LEU A 178 17.56 7.23 -6.44
N SER A 179 16.67 7.36 -5.45
CA SER A 179 16.97 8.10 -4.21
C SER A 179 18.10 7.49 -3.40
N THR A 180 18.38 6.19 -3.61
CA THR A 180 19.39 5.39 -2.89
C THR A 180 19.21 5.35 -1.38
N HIS A 181 18.01 5.68 -0.86
CA HIS A 181 17.72 5.59 0.56
C HIS A 181 17.77 4.13 1.04
N PRO A 182 18.55 3.79 2.10
CA PRO A 182 18.78 2.39 2.49
C PRO A 182 17.52 1.66 2.97
N ALA A 183 16.50 2.38 3.44
CA ALA A 183 15.23 1.79 3.85
C ALA A 183 14.33 1.40 2.66
N ILE A 184 14.54 1.94 1.46
CA ILE A 184 13.76 1.57 0.28
C ILE A 184 14.23 0.20 -0.21
N LYS A 185 13.40 -0.81 0.01
CA LYS A 185 13.68 -2.23 -0.31
C LYS A 185 13.04 -2.69 -1.61
N ALA A 186 12.01 -1.99 -2.07
CA ALA A 186 11.31 -2.34 -3.30
C ALA A 186 10.74 -1.09 -3.98
N ALA A 187 10.81 -1.08 -5.30
CA ALA A 187 10.11 -0.11 -6.14
C ALA A 187 9.30 -0.87 -7.20
N VAL A 188 8.04 -0.48 -7.35
CA VAL A 188 7.10 -1.11 -8.30
C VAL A 188 6.58 -0.04 -9.27
N PRO A 189 7.36 0.32 -10.31
CA PRO A 189 6.92 1.21 -11.36
C PRO A 189 6.06 0.43 -12.36
N GLN A 190 4.76 0.66 -12.32
CA GLN A 190 3.82 0.04 -13.27
C GLN A 190 3.66 0.96 -14.49
N ALA A 191 3.94 0.45 -15.69
CA ALA A 191 3.87 1.21 -16.95
C ALA A 191 4.39 2.66 -16.78
N PRO A 192 5.62 2.85 -16.26
CA PRO A 192 6.14 4.18 -15.97
C PRO A 192 6.43 4.94 -17.28
N VAL A 193 6.25 6.24 -17.25
CA VAL A 193 6.77 7.08 -18.33
C VAL A 193 8.26 7.24 -18.13
N THR A 194 9.06 6.64 -19.02
CA THR A 194 10.53 6.60 -18.94
C THR A 194 11.20 7.50 -19.95
N ASP A 195 10.55 7.70 -21.10
CA ASP A 195 10.98 8.60 -22.15
C ASP A 195 9.79 9.47 -22.57
N TRP A 196 9.84 10.73 -22.19
CA TRP A 196 8.77 11.67 -22.46
C TRP A 196 8.79 12.22 -23.89
N PHE A 197 9.87 11.99 -24.60
CA PHE A 197 10.01 12.42 -25.99
C PHE A 197 9.50 11.34 -26.97
N LEU A 198 9.72 10.07 -26.65
CA LEU A 198 9.29 8.93 -27.47
C LEU A 198 7.96 8.32 -27.03
N GLY A 199 7.37 8.82 -25.93
CA GLY A 199 6.12 8.30 -25.37
C GLY A 199 4.87 8.87 -26.04
N ASP A 200 3.72 8.43 -25.54
CA ASP A 200 2.39 8.82 -26.04
C ASP A 200 2.10 10.32 -25.90
N ASP A 201 2.88 11.04 -25.09
CA ASP A 201 2.66 12.46 -24.80
C ASP A 201 3.22 13.40 -25.91
N TYR A 202 4.15 12.93 -26.73
CA TYR A 202 4.71 13.67 -27.83
C TYR A 202 4.71 12.81 -29.10
N HIS A 203 3.82 13.14 -30.02
CA HIS A 203 3.82 12.53 -31.35
C HIS A 203 4.86 13.21 -32.23
N HIS A 204 5.74 12.39 -32.79
CA HIS A 204 6.60 12.81 -33.89
C HIS A 204 5.77 12.85 -35.17
N ASN A 205 5.40 14.02 -35.61
CA ASN A 205 4.99 14.30 -36.99
C ASN A 205 6.16 14.88 -37.75
#